data_21dfe29f60efb2aa1dcca867b77aede8
#
_entry.id   21dfe29f60efb2aa1dcca867b77aede8
#
_cell.length_a   1.000
_cell.length_b   1.000
_cell.length_c   1.000
_cell.angle_alpha   90.00
_cell.angle_beta   90.00
_cell.angle_gamma   90.00
#
_symmetry.space_group_name_H-M   'P 1'
#
loop_
_entity.id
_entity.type
_entity.pdbx_description
1 polymer ?
#
loop_
_entity_poly.entity_id
_entity_poly.type
_entity_poly.pdbx_seq_one_letter_code
_entity_poly.pdbx_strand_id
1 'polypeptide(L)'
;GLGGAGRAIAQEFNKWPQYKVVAPKIPRQETVEEYEKKTPNLKRSLKGIKDEVWFIICGTSKEAACSLRIMEQIKHCKIKVLYIYPEMDFLTTEAKKRHRVVFRVLQEYTRSGLLDSMYIISNETVESISGGGSIIDHFLKINETIASMVHYYNIYRNTDPVLGAIQEPKIISRIRTFGIYDVKKDEELLLYYHNGKFK
;
A
#
# COMPACT_ATOMS: atom_id res chain seq x y z
N GLY A 1 6.01 4.43 4.40
CA GLY A 1 4.58 4.82 4.44
C GLY A 1 4.36 6.31 4.29
N LEU A 2 3.40 6.72 3.47
CA LEU A 2 3.10 8.12 3.19
C LEU A 2 1.63 8.43 3.57
N GLY A 3 1.40 9.61 4.17
CA GLY A 3 0.11 10.02 4.70
C GLY A 3 -0.25 9.32 6.01
N GLY A 4 -1.40 9.65 6.61
CA GLY A 4 -1.80 9.11 7.92
C GLY A 4 -1.88 7.58 7.92
N ALA A 5 -2.73 7.00 7.08
CA ALA A 5 -2.93 5.56 6.98
C ALA A 5 -1.63 4.83 6.56
N GLY A 6 -0.95 5.33 5.51
CA GLY A 6 0.29 4.71 5.04
C GLY A 6 1.38 4.67 6.10
N ARG A 7 1.53 5.72 6.91
CA ARG A 7 2.48 5.74 8.03
C ARG A 7 2.10 4.78 9.14
N ALA A 8 0.81 4.74 9.51
CA ALA A 8 0.34 3.84 10.57
C ALA A 8 0.60 2.38 10.21
N ILE A 9 0.22 1.97 8.99
CA ILE A 9 0.50 0.59 8.51
C ILE A 9 2.01 0.33 8.44
N ALA A 10 2.81 1.28 7.94
CA ALA A 10 4.24 1.09 7.86
C ALA A 10 4.90 0.91 9.24
N GLN A 11 4.38 1.57 10.27
CA GLN A 11 4.89 1.43 11.64
C GLN A 11 4.66 0.03 12.22
N GLU A 12 3.61 -0.68 11.78
CA GLU A 12 3.37 -2.07 12.21
C GLU A 12 4.52 -3.01 11.83
N PHE A 13 5.23 -2.71 10.73
CA PHE A 13 6.38 -3.50 10.30
C PHE A 13 7.59 -3.43 11.24
N ASN A 14 7.62 -2.51 12.20
CA ASN A 14 8.67 -2.48 13.24
C ASN A 14 8.64 -3.71 14.16
N LYS A 15 7.56 -4.49 14.16
CA LYS A 15 7.46 -5.76 14.87
C LYS A 15 8.44 -6.82 14.33
N TRP A 16 8.90 -6.66 13.09
CA TRP A 16 9.76 -7.62 12.41
C TRP A 16 11.11 -7.00 12.04
N PRO A 17 12.23 -7.55 12.56
CA PRO A 17 13.56 -6.93 12.44
C PRO A 17 14.12 -6.89 11.00
N GLN A 18 13.57 -7.71 10.09
CA GLN A 18 13.99 -7.75 8.69
C GLN A 18 13.57 -6.53 7.87
N TYR A 19 12.68 -5.68 8.39
CA TYR A 19 12.23 -4.49 7.69
C TYR A 19 12.93 -3.22 8.18
N LYS A 20 13.34 -2.38 7.24
CA LYS A 20 13.69 -0.99 7.52
C LYS A 20 12.48 -0.11 7.26
N VAL A 21 11.87 0.41 8.31
CA VAL A 21 10.67 1.23 8.23
C VAL A 21 11.02 2.70 8.07
N VAL A 22 10.42 3.37 7.06
CA VAL A 22 10.50 4.82 6.87
C VAL A 22 9.09 5.39 6.77
N ALA A 23 8.70 6.17 7.76
CA ALA A 23 7.37 6.78 7.89
C ALA A 23 7.50 8.30 8.10
N PRO A 24 7.88 9.07 7.05
CA PRO A 24 8.18 10.48 7.19
C PRO A 24 6.94 11.29 7.53
N LYS A 25 7.08 12.24 8.45
CA LYS A 25 6.10 13.30 8.64
C LYS A 25 6.39 14.41 7.64
N ILE A 26 5.45 14.67 6.74
CA ILE A 26 5.54 15.77 5.80
C ILE A 26 5.02 17.04 6.52
N PRO A 27 5.75 18.15 6.56
CA PRO A 27 5.27 19.39 7.13
C PRO A 27 3.97 19.83 6.47
N ARG A 28 3.03 20.32 7.28
CA ARG A 28 1.73 20.75 6.78
C ARG A 28 1.87 21.87 5.74
N GLN A 29 1.19 21.71 4.63
CA GLN A 29 1.08 22.71 3.57
C GLN A 29 -0.39 23.04 3.33
N GLU A 30 -0.66 24.18 2.70
CA GLU A 30 -2.03 24.61 2.42
C GLU A 30 -2.58 23.94 1.17
N THR A 31 -1.77 23.83 0.12
CA THR A 31 -2.21 23.29 -1.17
C THR A 31 -1.48 21.98 -1.55
N VAL A 32 -2.05 21.27 -2.51
CA VAL A 32 -1.48 20.03 -3.08
C VAL A 32 -0.17 20.33 -3.82
N GLU A 33 -0.14 21.44 -4.55
CA GLU A 33 1.01 21.93 -5.32
C GLU A 33 2.19 22.28 -4.41
N GLU A 34 1.89 22.84 -3.23
CA GLU A 34 2.92 23.12 -2.22
C GLU A 34 3.50 21.84 -1.64
N TYR A 35 2.68 20.83 -1.37
CA TYR A 35 3.16 19.52 -0.93
C TYR A 35 4.12 18.91 -1.95
N GLU A 36 3.80 18.96 -3.24
CA GLU A 36 4.67 18.47 -4.29
C GLU A 36 5.99 19.25 -4.36
N LYS A 37 5.92 20.59 -4.41
CA LYS A 37 7.11 21.46 -4.51
C LYS A 37 8.02 21.33 -3.31
N LYS A 38 7.45 21.24 -2.11
CA LYS A 38 8.18 21.18 -0.83
C LYS A 38 8.38 19.73 -0.36
N THR A 39 8.32 18.76 -1.27
CA THR A 39 8.62 17.36 -0.93
C THR A 39 9.98 17.25 -0.26
N PRO A 40 10.07 16.66 0.94
CA PRO A 40 11.32 16.62 1.69
C PRO A 40 12.34 15.72 1.00
N ASN A 41 13.62 16.10 1.16
CA ASN A 41 14.72 15.25 0.79
C ASN A 41 14.92 14.17 1.86
N LEU A 42 14.58 12.95 1.53
CA LEU A 42 14.63 11.79 2.41
C LEU A 42 15.91 10.96 2.24
N LYS A 43 16.91 11.44 1.48
CA LYS A 43 18.14 10.69 1.18
C LYS A 43 18.81 10.09 2.41
N ARG A 44 18.83 10.83 3.54
CA ARG A 44 19.42 10.32 4.80
C ARG A 44 18.62 9.13 5.34
N SER A 45 17.30 9.25 5.43
CA SER A 45 16.40 8.19 5.94
C SER A 45 16.35 6.99 5.01
N LEU A 46 16.55 7.22 3.71
CA LEU A 46 16.52 6.20 2.67
C LEU A 46 17.92 5.58 2.40
N LYS A 47 18.97 6.09 3.06
CA LYS A 47 20.33 5.55 2.91
C LYS A 47 20.38 4.07 3.31
N GLY A 48 20.95 3.25 2.42
CA GLY A 48 21.09 1.81 2.63
C GLY A 48 19.82 1.00 2.32
N ILE A 49 18.75 1.62 1.82
CA ILE A 49 17.65 0.88 1.21
C ILE A 49 18.12 0.39 -0.16
N LYS A 50 18.00 -0.91 -0.37
CA LYS A 50 18.39 -1.60 -1.60
C LYS A 50 17.30 -2.58 -1.98
N ASP A 51 17.36 -3.07 -3.18
CA ASP A 51 16.54 -4.16 -3.74
C ASP A 51 15.05 -3.82 -3.83
N GLU A 52 14.26 -4.06 -2.81
CA GLU A 52 12.79 -3.96 -2.86
C GLU A 52 12.25 -2.99 -1.81
N VAL A 53 11.27 -2.19 -2.21
CA VAL A 53 10.57 -1.24 -1.33
C VAL A 53 9.06 -1.41 -1.48
N TRP A 54 8.38 -1.62 -0.36
CA TRP A 54 6.93 -1.49 -0.26
C TRP A 54 6.57 -0.03 0.04
N PHE A 55 5.95 0.64 -0.92
CA PHE A 55 5.47 2.01 -0.78
C PHE A 55 3.99 2.02 -0.42
N ILE A 56 3.68 2.29 0.85
CA ILE A 56 2.32 2.22 1.40
C ILE A 56 1.68 3.60 1.35
N ILE A 57 0.53 3.73 0.68
CA ILE A 57 -0.14 5.01 0.45
C ILE A 57 -1.67 4.85 0.36
N CYS A 58 -2.38 5.88 0.87
CA CYS A 58 -3.78 6.16 0.54
C CYS A 58 -3.84 7.52 -0.17
N GLY A 59 -4.46 7.58 -1.35
CA GLY A 59 -4.45 8.77 -2.22
C GLY A 59 -5.35 9.93 -1.79
N THR A 60 -6.01 9.85 -0.63
CA THR A 60 -7.00 10.86 -0.18
C THR A 60 -6.37 12.08 0.46
N SER A 61 -5.19 11.96 1.07
CA SER A 61 -4.51 13.06 1.75
C SER A 61 -3.80 14.00 0.77
N LYS A 62 -3.62 15.26 1.17
CA LYS A 62 -2.80 16.23 0.39
C LYS A 62 -1.33 15.77 0.30
N GLU A 63 -0.83 15.07 1.33
CA GLU A 63 0.53 14.52 1.37
C GLU A 63 0.80 13.53 0.23
N ALA A 64 -0.24 12.90 -0.34
CA ALA A 64 -0.11 11.98 -1.46
C ALA A 64 0.53 12.64 -2.70
N ALA A 65 0.47 13.97 -2.84
CA ALA A 65 1.15 14.71 -3.89
C ALA A 65 2.69 14.55 -3.86
N CYS A 66 3.26 14.25 -2.69
CA CYS A 66 4.69 13.98 -2.57
C CYS A 66 5.11 12.61 -3.12
N SER A 67 4.16 11.73 -3.43
CA SER A 67 4.45 10.31 -3.71
C SER A 67 5.48 10.11 -4.81
N LEU A 68 5.30 10.72 -5.97
CA LEU A 68 6.19 10.56 -7.12
C LEU A 68 7.60 11.10 -6.84
N ARG A 69 7.69 12.27 -6.19
CA ARG A 69 8.98 12.87 -5.79
C ARG A 69 9.73 12.02 -4.77
N ILE A 70 9.01 11.33 -3.89
CA ILE A 70 9.63 10.40 -2.94
C ILE A 70 10.04 9.11 -3.65
N MET A 71 9.20 8.57 -4.53
CA MET A 71 9.55 7.38 -5.33
C MET A 71 10.76 7.63 -6.23
N GLU A 72 10.92 8.84 -6.79
CA GLU A 72 12.11 9.22 -7.55
C GLU A 72 13.39 9.09 -6.72
N GLN A 73 13.35 9.36 -5.42
CA GLN A 73 14.52 9.22 -4.54
C GLN A 73 14.93 7.76 -4.29
N ILE A 74 14.04 6.81 -4.58
CA ILE A 74 14.26 5.35 -4.44
C ILE A 74 14.10 4.60 -5.78
N LYS A 75 14.19 5.29 -6.91
CA LYS A 75 13.99 4.70 -8.25
C LYS A 75 14.99 3.59 -8.61
N HIS A 76 16.07 3.46 -7.85
CA HIS A 76 17.04 2.38 -7.98
C HIS A 76 16.57 1.05 -7.36
N CYS A 77 15.46 1.08 -6.61
CA CYS A 77 14.85 -0.09 -5.99
C CYS A 77 13.67 -0.60 -6.83
N LYS A 78 13.31 -1.87 -6.63
CA LYS A 78 12.03 -2.41 -7.10
C LYS A 78 10.91 -1.86 -6.21
N ILE A 79 10.11 -0.93 -6.74
CA ILE A 79 9.04 -0.29 -5.96
C ILE A 79 7.75 -1.07 -6.14
N LYS A 80 7.26 -1.65 -5.06
CA LYS A 80 5.92 -2.23 -4.94
C LYS A 80 5.01 -1.26 -4.20
N VAL A 81 3.91 -0.87 -4.81
CA VAL A 81 2.94 0.02 -4.18
C VAL A 81 1.88 -0.80 -3.46
N LEU A 82 1.70 -0.56 -2.17
CA LEU A 82 0.54 -1.01 -1.42
C LEU A 82 -0.45 0.15 -1.34
N TYR A 83 -1.48 0.09 -2.14
CA TYR A 83 -2.49 1.13 -2.23
C TYR A 83 -3.69 0.78 -1.37
N ILE A 84 -3.93 1.61 -0.36
CA ILE A 84 -5.11 1.48 0.50
C ILE A 84 -6.26 2.22 -0.17
N TYR A 85 -7.20 1.45 -0.71
CA TYR A 85 -8.38 1.99 -1.37
C TYR A 85 -9.37 2.47 -0.30
N PRO A 86 -9.73 3.76 -0.32
CA PRO A 86 -10.59 4.34 0.70
C PRO A 86 -12.05 3.98 0.46
N GLU A 87 -12.83 4.02 1.50
CA GLU A 87 -14.29 3.98 1.42
C GLU A 87 -14.80 5.30 0.83
N MET A 88 -15.32 5.21 -0.38
CA MET A 88 -15.62 6.39 -1.19
C MET A 88 -16.77 7.23 -0.63
N ASP A 89 -17.73 6.62 0.05
CA ASP A 89 -18.96 7.29 0.49
C ASP A 89 -18.71 8.34 1.57
N PHE A 90 -17.69 8.12 2.40
CA PHE A 90 -17.31 9.07 3.47
C PHE A 90 -16.33 10.16 3.03
N LEU A 91 -15.93 10.20 1.76
CA LEU A 91 -14.98 11.17 1.29
C LEU A 91 -15.64 12.47 0.81
N THR A 92 -14.98 13.60 1.12
CA THR A 92 -15.31 14.89 0.50
C THR A 92 -15.01 14.85 -1.01
N THR A 93 -15.64 15.76 -1.77
CA THR A 93 -15.44 15.87 -3.22
C THR A 93 -13.97 16.06 -3.58
N GLU A 94 -13.24 16.88 -2.82
CA GLU A 94 -11.81 17.14 -3.02
C GLU A 94 -10.97 15.88 -2.73
N ALA A 95 -11.30 15.13 -1.68
CA ALA A 95 -10.60 13.88 -1.37
C ALA A 95 -10.85 12.82 -2.45
N LYS A 96 -12.07 12.73 -2.98
CA LYS A 96 -12.41 11.87 -4.13
C LYS A 96 -11.61 12.24 -5.37
N LYS A 97 -11.48 13.53 -5.68
CA LYS A 97 -10.67 14.01 -6.82
C LYS A 97 -9.20 13.63 -6.64
N ARG A 98 -8.61 13.91 -5.48
CA ARG A 98 -7.21 13.56 -5.18
C ARG A 98 -6.98 12.06 -5.31
N HIS A 99 -7.83 11.25 -4.67
CA HIS A 99 -7.77 9.80 -4.79
C HIS A 99 -7.74 9.34 -6.25
N ARG A 100 -8.69 9.83 -7.07
CA ARG A 100 -8.77 9.43 -8.50
C ARG A 100 -7.50 9.78 -9.27
N VAL A 101 -6.93 10.96 -9.04
CA VAL A 101 -5.68 11.39 -9.71
C VAL A 101 -4.52 10.51 -9.29
N VAL A 102 -4.28 10.38 -7.98
CA VAL A 102 -3.16 9.59 -7.44
C VAL A 102 -3.28 8.13 -7.87
N PHE A 103 -4.47 7.55 -7.76
CA PHE A 103 -4.73 6.16 -8.14
C PHE A 103 -4.43 5.90 -9.62
N ARG A 104 -4.94 6.75 -10.52
CA ARG A 104 -4.69 6.62 -11.97
C ARG A 104 -3.22 6.76 -12.31
N VAL A 105 -2.54 7.76 -11.75
CA VAL A 105 -1.11 7.98 -12.02
C VAL A 105 -0.28 6.77 -11.58
N LEU A 106 -0.53 6.23 -10.38
CA LEU A 106 0.19 5.05 -9.90
C LEU A 106 -0.13 3.80 -10.74
N GLN A 107 -1.38 3.64 -11.20
CA GLN A 107 -1.73 2.56 -12.12
C GLN A 107 -0.96 2.66 -13.45
N GLU A 108 -0.90 3.85 -14.07
CA GLU A 108 -0.17 4.04 -15.33
C GLU A 108 1.33 3.80 -15.15
N TYR A 109 1.94 4.25 -14.07
CA TYR A 109 3.35 3.98 -13.76
C TYR A 109 3.61 2.49 -13.52
N THR A 110 2.64 1.79 -12.94
CA THR A 110 2.73 0.33 -12.77
C THR A 110 2.60 -0.39 -14.12
N ARG A 111 1.64 0.00 -14.96
CA ARG A 111 1.45 -0.59 -16.29
C ARG A 111 2.65 -0.37 -17.20
N SER A 112 3.26 0.80 -17.15
CA SER A 112 4.47 1.13 -17.94
C SER A 112 5.74 0.42 -17.45
N GLY A 113 5.70 -0.22 -16.28
CA GLY A 113 6.85 -0.90 -15.69
C GLY A 113 7.82 -0.01 -14.92
N LEU A 114 7.49 1.28 -14.74
CA LEU A 114 8.26 2.18 -13.86
C LEU A 114 8.14 1.76 -12.39
N LEU A 115 6.99 1.20 -12.01
CA LEU A 115 6.79 0.52 -10.73
C LEU A 115 6.72 -0.98 -10.98
N ASP A 116 7.28 -1.76 -10.06
CA ASP A 116 7.32 -3.22 -10.18
C ASP A 116 5.91 -3.81 -10.16
N SER A 117 5.14 -3.45 -9.15
CA SER A 117 3.77 -3.91 -8.98
C SER A 117 2.95 -2.98 -8.07
N MET A 118 1.63 -3.07 -8.17
CA MET A 118 0.69 -2.35 -7.32
C MET A 118 -0.32 -3.33 -6.73
N TYR A 119 -0.37 -3.39 -5.42
CA TYR A 119 -1.33 -4.19 -4.67
C TYR A 119 -2.40 -3.26 -4.10
N ILE A 120 -3.65 -3.57 -4.36
CA ILE A 120 -4.79 -2.76 -3.94
C ILE A 120 -5.52 -3.51 -2.84
N ILE A 121 -5.77 -2.84 -1.72
CA ILE A 121 -6.52 -3.36 -0.58
C ILE A 121 -7.62 -2.36 -0.23
N SER A 122 -8.86 -2.81 -0.13
CA SER A 122 -9.98 -1.99 0.34
C SER A 122 -10.03 -1.98 1.86
N ASN A 123 -10.09 -0.79 2.46
CA ASN A 123 -10.34 -0.66 3.90
C ASN A 123 -11.63 -1.36 4.33
N GLU A 124 -12.71 -1.15 3.59
CA GLU A 124 -14.03 -1.74 3.86
C GLU A 124 -13.94 -3.27 3.94
N THR A 125 -13.22 -3.89 2.97
CA THR A 125 -13.09 -5.36 2.96
C THR A 125 -12.22 -5.84 4.12
N VAL A 126 -11.12 -5.16 4.45
CA VAL A 126 -10.29 -5.53 5.61
C VAL A 126 -11.07 -5.36 6.92
N GLU A 127 -11.88 -4.31 7.02
CA GLU A 127 -12.76 -4.08 8.16
C GLU A 127 -13.70 -5.25 8.41
N SER A 128 -14.33 -5.77 7.35
CA SER A 128 -15.28 -6.88 7.45
C SER A 128 -14.66 -8.17 8.01
N ILE A 129 -13.35 -8.36 7.85
CA ILE A 129 -12.63 -9.55 8.32
C ILE A 129 -11.89 -9.34 9.64
N SER A 130 -11.60 -8.09 10.01
CA SER A 130 -10.84 -7.78 11.25
C SER A 130 -11.66 -7.93 12.53
N GLY A 131 -12.98 -8.15 12.40
CA GLY A 131 -13.90 -8.30 13.53
C GLY A 131 -14.18 -6.99 14.26
N GLY A 132 -15.36 -6.87 14.88
CA GLY A 132 -15.78 -5.70 15.65
C GLY A 132 -14.92 -5.48 16.91
N GLY A 133 -14.85 -4.22 17.34
CA GLY A 133 -14.14 -3.78 18.54
C GLY A 133 -14.45 -2.32 18.86
N SER A 134 -13.74 -1.75 19.84
CA SER A 134 -13.82 -0.30 20.05
C SER A 134 -13.29 0.45 18.82
N ILE A 135 -13.75 1.66 18.55
CA ILE A 135 -13.34 2.47 17.40
C ILE A 135 -11.80 2.66 17.37
N ILE A 136 -11.18 2.78 18.53
CA ILE A 136 -9.71 2.95 18.64
C ILE A 136 -8.98 1.66 18.25
N ASP A 137 -9.43 0.52 18.76
CA ASP A 137 -8.83 -0.79 18.47
C ASP A 137 -9.07 -1.22 17.03
N HIS A 138 -10.14 -0.74 16.43
CA HIS A 138 -10.55 -1.05 15.07
C HIS A 138 -9.48 -0.67 14.03
N PHE A 139 -9.03 0.60 14.01
CA PHE A 139 -7.98 1.03 13.09
C PHE A 139 -6.63 0.34 13.36
N LEU A 140 -6.32 0.05 14.61
CA LEU A 140 -5.11 -0.70 14.95
C LEU A 140 -5.16 -2.11 14.37
N LYS A 141 -6.28 -2.82 14.52
CA LYS A 141 -6.48 -4.16 13.96
C LYS A 141 -6.40 -4.17 12.43
N ILE A 142 -7.02 -3.21 11.76
CA ILE A 142 -6.93 -3.07 10.30
C ILE A 142 -5.48 -2.92 9.86
N ASN A 143 -4.73 -1.99 10.47
CA ASN A 143 -3.33 -1.75 10.14
C ASN A 143 -2.47 -3.00 10.38
N GLU A 144 -2.67 -3.67 11.50
CA GLU A 144 -1.98 -4.92 11.85
C GLU A 144 -2.31 -6.05 10.88
N THR A 145 -3.58 -6.20 10.50
CA THR A 145 -4.01 -7.19 9.52
C THR A 145 -3.34 -6.97 8.17
N ILE A 146 -3.35 -5.73 7.67
CA ILE A 146 -2.71 -5.37 6.40
C ILE A 146 -1.20 -5.63 6.45
N ALA A 147 -0.54 -5.20 7.52
CA ALA A 147 0.91 -5.39 7.68
C ALA A 147 1.27 -6.89 7.76
N SER A 148 0.48 -7.67 8.50
CA SER A 148 0.68 -9.13 8.63
C SER A 148 0.53 -9.85 7.30
N MET A 149 -0.47 -9.50 6.49
CA MET A 149 -0.64 -10.09 5.16
C MET A 149 0.56 -9.83 4.25
N VAL A 150 1.04 -8.60 4.20
CA VAL A 150 2.24 -8.26 3.41
C VAL A 150 3.47 -8.97 3.96
N HIS A 151 3.60 -9.08 5.29
CA HIS A 151 4.69 -9.79 5.93
C HIS A 151 4.70 -11.28 5.56
N TYR A 152 3.58 -11.98 5.70
CA TYR A 152 3.48 -13.39 5.32
C TYR A 152 3.70 -13.62 3.83
N TYR A 153 3.21 -12.72 2.98
CA TYR A 153 3.50 -12.76 1.56
C TYR A 153 5.00 -12.61 1.26
N ASN A 154 5.71 -11.73 1.98
CA ASN A 154 7.15 -11.58 1.83
C ASN A 154 7.91 -12.82 2.34
N ILE A 155 7.50 -13.42 3.46
CA ILE A 155 8.07 -14.69 3.92
C ILE A 155 7.90 -15.75 2.84
N TYR A 156 6.67 -15.94 2.37
CA TYR A 156 6.35 -16.92 1.33
C TYR A 156 7.22 -16.76 0.08
N ARG A 157 7.46 -15.53 -0.39
CA ARG A 157 8.27 -15.27 -1.56
C ARG A 157 9.77 -15.45 -1.36
N ASN A 158 10.26 -15.31 -0.16
CA ASN A 158 11.69 -15.32 0.16
C ASN A 158 12.12 -16.57 0.95
N THR A 159 11.25 -17.56 1.05
CA THR A 159 11.53 -18.84 1.71
C THR A 159 11.38 -19.96 0.69
N ASP A 160 12.35 -20.87 0.68
CA ASP A 160 12.26 -22.06 -0.17
C ASP A 160 11.09 -22.95 0.29
N PRO A 161 10.23 -23.39 -0.63
CA PRO A 161 9.10 -24.23 -0.26
C PRO A 161 9.58 -25.61 0.16
N VAL A 162 9.03 -26.10 1.28
CA VAL A 162 9.30 -27.47 1.75
C VAL A 162 8.57 -28.50 0.90
N LEU A 163 7.40 -28.15 0.40
CA LEU A 163 6.57 -29.00 -0.46
C LEU A 163 6.04 -28.18 -1.64
N GLY A 164 6.14 -28.76 -2.84
CA GLY A 164 5.60 -28.17 -4.06
C GLY A 164 6.41 -27.03 -4.65
N ALA A 165 5.86 -26.38 -5.66
CA ALA A 165 6.44 -25.23 -6.33
C ALA A 165 5.56 -23.99 -6.12
N ILE A 166 6.18 -22.88 -5.79
CA ILE A 166 5.51 -21.58 -5.74
C ILE A 166 5.37 -21.04 -7.16
N GLN A 167 4.15 -20.83 -7.62
CA GLN A 167 3.90 -20.12 -8.86
C GLN A 167 3.72 -18.64 -8.59
N GLU A 168 4.67 -17.83 -9.02
CA GLU A 168 4.52 -16.39 -9.01
C GLU A 168 3.51 -15.93 -10.08
N PRO A 169 2.71 -14.88 -9.79
CA PRO A 169 1.86 -14.28 -10.80
C PRO A 169 2.69 -13.82 -12.01
N LYS A 170 2.13 -13.98 -13.21
CA LYS A 170 2.81 -13.54 -14.45
C LYS A 170 3.24 -12.07 -14.37
N ILE A 171 4.39 -11.73 -14.91
CA ILE A 171 4.93 -10.35 -14.91
C ILE A 171 3.95 -9.34 -15.49
N ILE A 172 3.15 -9.74 -16.47
CA ILE A 172 2.12 -8.87 -17.08
C ILE A 172 1.04 -8.44 -16.08
N SER A 173 0.77 -9.25 -15.05
CA SER A 173 -0.20 -8.95 -14.00
C SER A 173 0.43 -8.07 -12.92
N ARG A 174 0.75 -6.81 -13.24
CA ARG A 174 1.42 -5.89 -12.31
C ARG A 174 0.47 -5.27 -11.29
N ILE A 175 -0.84 -5.17 -11.60
CA ILE A 175 -1.86 -4.65 -10.67
C ILE A 175 -2.59 -5.84 -10.10
N ARG A 176 -2.59 -5.94 -8.76
CA ARG A 176 -3.00 -7.14 -8.01
C ARG A 176 -3.79 -6.76 -6.77
N THR A 177 -4.45 -7.74 -6.18
CA THR A 177 -4.96 -7.67 -4.81
C THR A 177 -4.51 -8.91 -4.05
N PHE A 178 -4.76 -8.93 -2.75
CA PHE A 178 -4.61 -10.14 -1.94
C PHE A 178 -5.95 -10.87 -1.87
N GLY A 179 -5.89 -12.20 -1.79
CA GLY A 179 -7.01 -13.06 -1.44
C GLY A 179 -6.75 -13.72 -0.08
N ILE A 180 -7.81 -13.93 0.67
CA ILE A 180 -7.81 -14.74 1.89
C ILE A 180 -8.72 -15.93 1.64
N TYR A 181 -8.23 -17.12 1.91
CA TYR A 181 -8.99 -18.35 1.76
C TYR A 181 -9.37 -18.90 3.13
N ASP A 182 -10.68 -19.02 3.39
CA ASP A 182 -11.21 -19.69 4.57
C ASP A 182 -11.32 -21.20 4.32
N VAL A 183 -10.34 -21.95 4.82
CA VAL A 183 -10.28 -23.42 4.63
C VAL A 183 -11.52 -24.14 5.18
N LYS A 184 -12.17 -23.59 6.22
CA LYS A 184 -13.36 -24.22 6.83
C LYS A 184 -14.61 -24.05 5.99
N LYS A 185 -14.72 -22.91 5.31
CA LYS A 185 -15.89 -22.57 4.49
C LYS A 185 -15.70 -22.87 3.03
N ASP A 186 -14.45 -23.18 2.61
CA ASP A 186 -14.09 -23.35 1.19
C ASP A 186 -14.39 -22.10 0.36
N GLU A 187 -14.16 -20.91 0.94
CA GLU A 187 -14.48 -19.63 0.34
C GLU A 187 -13.23 -18.76 0.20
N GLU A 188 -13.12 -18.07 -0.94
CA GLU A 188 -12.10 -17.04 -1.18
C GLU A 188 -12.72 -15.64 -1.03
N LEU A 189 -12.06 -14.77 -0.27
CA LEU A 189 -12.36 -13.35 -0.16
C LEU A 189 -11.23 -12.52 -0.79
N LEU A 190 -11.52 -11.82 -1.87
CA LEU A 190 -10.58 -10.85 -2.44
C LEU A 190 -10.63 -9.53 -1.68
N LEU A 191 -9.48 -8.99 -1.30
CA LEU A 191 -9.40 -7.76 -0.51
C LEU A 191 -9.65 -6.46 -1.30
N TYR A 192 -9.81 -6.56 -2.60
CA TYR A 192 -10.30 -5.48 -3.44
C TYR A 192 -11.16 -6.06 -4.56
N TYR A 193 -12.36 -5.59 -4.64
CA TYR A 193 -13.29 -5.92 -5.70
C TYR A 193 -13.69 -4.64 -6.43
N HIS A 194 -13.36 -4.54 -7.69
CA HIS A 194 -13.87 -3.45 -8.52
C HIS A 194 -15.18 -3.92 -9.16
N ASN A 195 -16.31 -3.27 -8.82
CA ASN A 195 -17.63 -3.63 -9.31
C ASN A 195 -17.61 -3.99 -10.81
N GLY A 196 -17.41 -5.25 -11.08
CA GLY A 196 -17.86 -5.98 -12.25
C GLY A 196 -17.23 -5.68 -13.60
N LYS A 197 -16.21 -4.81 -13.75
CA LYS A 197 -15.59 -4.57 -15.06
C LYS A 197 -14.09 -4.32 -14.96
N PHE A 198 -13.30 -5.39 -14.92
CA PHE A 198 -12.01 -5.33 -15.59
C PHE A 198 -12.29 -5.37 -17.09
N LYS A 199 -12.21 -4.22 -17.74
CA LYS A 199 -12.05 -4.15 -19.19
C LYS A 199 -10.59 -4.01 -19.49
#